data_9cd586965c414906ca3b152ec1f6dca4
#
_entry.id   9cd586965c414906ca3b152ec1f6dca4
#
_cell.length_a   1.000
_cell.length_b   1.000
_cell.length_c   1.000
_cell.angle_alpha   90.00
_cell.angle_beta   90.00
_cell.angle_gamma   90.00
#
_symmetry.space_group_name_H-M   'P 1'
#
loop_
_entity.id
_entity.type
_entity.pdbx_description
1 polymer ?
#
loop_
_entity_poly.entity_id
_entity_poly.type
_entity_poly.pdbx_seq_one_letter_code
_entity_poly.pdbx_strand_id
1 'polypeptide(L)'
;MNEIRPRCPHNLRNAIRELQRSSEREKTQQFLAEGPHACGDLLSAGIDPITVVLRDDASEECRAIAEAFERRGANVYGSGSKDMGLMADAAAPQDILLVAPFFTEAPLGERVVILDAVSDPGNVGTIIRSAVWFGCTDIILGEGCADLYNPKVVRSTAGALARINVLRKRTIVDMIPELGQRPIIAASARGGAEPAVLRDMSTWALLIGSEAHGLHDDINALATMSITIPGGHGTESLNAAVAASILLYEARR
;
A
#
# COMPACT_ATOMS: atom_id res chain seq x y z
N MET A 1 18.55 -23.02 21.30
CA MET A 1 18.30 -22.46 22.67
C MET A 1 17.30 -21.35 22.50
N ASN A 2 16.09 -21.45 23.14
CA ASN A 2 15.14 -20.33 23.11
C ASN A 2 15.73 -19.19 23.97
N GLU A 3 16.34 -18.21 23.35
CA GLU A 3 16.70 -16.99 24.07
C GLU A 3 15.40 -16.34 24.58
N ILE A 4 15.33 -16.12 25.89
CA ILE A 4 14.19 -15.46 26.53
C ILE A 4 14.30 -13.96 26.16
N ARG A 5 13.53 -13.55 25.15
CA ARG A 5 13.44 -12.13 24.76
C ARG A 5 12.83 -11.29 25.89
N PRO A 6 13.25 -10.05 26.06
CA PRO A 6 12.64 -9.15 27.04
C PRO A 6 11.17 -8.96 26.72
N ARG A 7 10.33 -8.86 27.76
CA ARG A 7 8.91 -8.61 27.59
C ARG A 7 8.67 -7.21 27.03
N CYS A 8 7.71 -7.10 26.10
CA CYS A 8 7.29 -5.80 25.56
C CYS A 8 6.76 -4.92 26.71
N PRO A 9 7.39 -3.77 27.01
CA PRO A 9 7.01 -2.89 28.12
C PRO A 9 5.59 -2.31 27.92
N HIS A 10 4.89 -2.04 29.02
CA HIS A 10 3.51 -1.54 28.97
C HIS A 10 3.37 -0.22 28.19
N ASN A 11 4.29 0.73 28.39
CA ASN A 11 4.31 2.01 27.65
C ASN A 11 4.49 1.78 26.15
N LEU A 12 5.36 0.86 25.74
CA LEU A 12 5.59 0.51 24.32
C LEU A 12 4.35 -0.15 23.72
N ARG A 13 3.70 -1.08 24.42
CA ARG A 13 2.43 -1.68 23.97
C ARG A 13 1.35 -0.65 23.72
N ASN A 14 1.22 0.36 24.60
CA ASN A 14 0.27 1.44 24.43
C ASN A 14 0.65 2.30 23.22
N ALA A 15 1.92 2.65 23.04
CA ALA A 15 2.38 3.39 21.86
C ALA A 15 2.08 2.64 20.55
N ILE A 16 2.34 1.33 20.50
CA ILE A 16 2.03 0.49 19.34
C ILE A 16 0.52 0.49 19.06
N ARG A 17 -0.31 0.32 20.08
CA ARG A 17 -1.77 0.34 19.93
C ARG A 17 -2.29 1.68 19.37
N GLU A 18 -1.71 2.79 19.80
CA GLU A 18 -2.12 4.13 19.31
C GLU A 18 -1.82 4.30 17.81
N LEU A 19 -0.86 3.58 17.23
CA LEU A 19 -0.59 3.59 15.77
C LEU A 19 -1.74 3.02 14.92
N GLN A 20 -2.77 2.43 15.51
CA GLN A 20 -4.02 2.13 14.81
C GLN A 20 -4.75 3.40 14.38
N ARG A 21 -4.49 4.55 15.05
CA ARG A 21 -5.06 5.85 14.73
C ARG A 21 -4.19 6.60 13.72
N SER A 22 -4.82 7.14 12.68
CA SER A 22 -4.11 7.93 11.65
C SER A 22 -3.37 9.13 12.24
N SER A 23 -3.98 9.83 13.21
CA SER A 23 -3.37 10.98 13.88
C SER A 23 -2.04 10.65 14.57
N GLU A 24 -1.94 9.49 15.24
CA GLU A 24 -0.69 9.09 15.88
C GLU A 24 0.35 8.61 14.87
N ARG A 25 -0.04 7.93 13.79
CA ARG A 25 0.87 7.60 12.69
C ARG A 25 1.50 8.85 12.07
N GLU A 26 0.68 9.86 11.78
CA GLU A 26 1.15 11.15 11.23
C GLU A 26 2.09 11.87 12.20
N LYS A 27 1.74 11.91 13.48
CA LYS A 27 2.54 12.57 14.52
C LYS A 27 3.90 11.89 14.71
N THR A 28 3.91 10.56 14.71
CA THR A 28 5.14 9.77 14.97
C THR A 28 5.91 9.42 13.69
N GLN A 29 5.30 9.56 12.52
CA GLN A 29 5.81 9.11 11.23
C GLN A 29 6.16 7.61 11.24
N GLN A 30 5.28 6.81 11.87
CA GLN A 30 5.44 5.37 12.08
C GLN A 30 4.17 4.62 11.69
N PHE A 31 4.34 3.36 11.30
CA PHE A 31 3.21 2.48 10.97
C PHE A 31 3.42 1.06 11.48
N LEU A 32 2.34 0.27 11.46
CA LEU A 32 2.34 -1.14 11.84
C LEU A 32 2.35 -2.04 10.60
N ALA A 33 3.23 -3.06 10.62
CA ALA A 33 3.17 -4.18 9.70
C ALA A 33 2.99 -5.47 10.51
N GLU A 34 2.02 -6.29 10.11
CA GLU A 34 1.62 -7.51 10.80
C GLU A 34 1.74 -8.72 9.89
N GLY A 35 2.26 -9.81 10.46
CA GLY A 35 2.38 -11.11 9.82
C GLY A 35 3.66 -11.34 9.05
N PRO A 36 3.96 -12.64 8.74
CA PRO A 36 5.24 -13.03 8.16
C PRO A 36 5.49 -12.41 6.78
N HIS A 37 4.45 -12.32 5.93
CA HIS A 37 4.62 -11.76 4.58
C HIS A 37 5.03 -10.28 4.62
N ALA A 38 4.26 -9.42 5.32
CA ALA A 38 4.58 -7.99 5.38
C ALA A 38 5.94 -7.75 6.06
N CYS A 39 6.21 -8.45 7.16
CA CYS A 39 7.46 -8.31 7.90
C CYS A 39 8.67 -8.84 7.11
N GLY A 40 8.51 -9.98 6.42
CA GLY A 40 9.55 -10.57 5.58
C GLY A 40 9.91 -9.71 4.37
N ASP A 41 8.93 -9.06 3.75
CA ASP A 41 9.17 -8.15 2.63
C ASP A 41 9.87 -6.86 3.08
N LEU A 42 9.51 -6.29 4.25
CA LEU A 42 10.24 -5.18 4.84
C LEU A 42 11.71 -5.55 5.13
N LEU A 43 11.93 -6.76 5.67
CA LEU A 43 13.28 -7.30 5.88
C LEU A 43 14.06 -7.40 4.56
N SER A 44 13.43 -7.95 3.52
CA SER A 44 14.02 -8.15 2.20
C SER A 44 14.31 -6.82 1.48
N ALA A 45 13.49 -5.81 1.72
CA ALA A 45 13.67 -4.46 1.19
C ALA A 45 14.72 -3.64 1.95
N GLY A 46 15.32 -4.20 3.00
CA GLY A 46 16.34 -3.51 3.77
C GLY A 46 15.82 -2.48 4.76
N ILE A 47 14.52 -2.49 5.06
CA ILE A 47 13.92 -1.56 6.03
C ILE A 47 14.27 -1.98 7.44
N ASP A 48 14.81 -1.04 8.23
CA ASP A 48 15.10 -1.26 9.64
C ASP A 48 13.91 -0.85 10.50
N PRO A 49 13.28 -1.79 11.21
CA PRO A 49 12.16 -1.48 12.08
C PRO A 49 12.64 -0.75 13.35
N ILE A 50 11.76 0.07 13.89
CA ILE A 50 11.95 0.73 15.19
C ILE A 50 11.82 -0.31 16.31
N THR A 51 10.87 -1.23 16.13
CA THR A 51 10.55 -2.28 17.11
C THR A 51 9.98 -3.50 16.41
N VAL A 52 10.35 -4.68 16.90
CA VAL A 52 9.75 -5.97 16.55
C VAL A 52 9.09 -6.55 17.79
N VAL A 53 7.87 -7.05 17.68
CA VAL A 53 7.20 -7.82 18.72
C VAL A 53 6.86 -9.20 18.18
N LEU A 54 7.31 -10.24 18.85
CA LEU A 54 7.12 -11.62 18.49
C LEU A 54 6.25 -12.32 19.54
N ARG A 55 5.25 -13.09 19.12
CA ARG A 55 4.43 -13.90 20.01
C ARG A 55 5.26 -15.04 20.60
N ASP A 56 5.02 -15.41 21.87
CA ASP A 56 5.79 -16.42 22.57
C ASP A 56 5.74 -17.81 21.89
N ASP A 57 4.59 -18.14 21.30
CA ASP A 57 4.32 -19.37 20.56
C ASP A 57 4.38 -19.19 19.03
N ALA A 58 5.10 -18.16 18.56
CA ALA A 58 5.20 -17.83 17.13
C ALA A 58 5.75 -19.01 16.32
N SER A 59 5.35 -19.05 15.04
CA SER A 59 5.85 -19.99 14.04
C SER A 59 7.37 -19.86 13.83
N GLU A 60 7.99 -20.90 13.30
CA GLU A 60 9.42 -20.90 12.97
C GLU A 60 9.76 -19.80 11.94
N GLU A 61 8.90 -19.57 10.95
CA GLU A 61 9.04 -18.50 9.97
C GLU A 61 9.11 -17.12 10.64
N CYS A 62 8.17 -16.82 11.54
CA CYS A 62 8.16 -15.53 12.26
C CYS A 62 9.37 -15.37 13.19
N ARG A 63 9.85 -16.46 13.80
CA ARG A 63 11.08 -16.46 14.59
C ARG A 63 12.30 -16.13 13.74
N ALA A 64 12.44 -16.75 12.58
CA ALA A 64 13.54 -16.50 11.65
C ALA A 64 13.57 -15.05 11.18
N ILE A 65 12.41 -14.45 10.88
CA ILE A 65 12.28 -13.03 10.52
C ILE A 65 12.73 -12.14 11.69
N ALA A 66 12.24 -12.42 12.92
CA ALA A 66 12.62 -11.64 14.09
C ALA A 66 14.12 -11.70 14.39
N GLU A 67 14.72 -12.88 14.30
CA GLU A 67 16.17 -13.09 14.45
C GLU A 67 16.99 -12.36 13.36
N ALA A 68 16.47 -12.31 12.15
CA ALA A 68 17.13 -11.56 11.08
C ALA A 68 17.14 -10.06 11.36
N PHE A 69 16.05 -9.51 11.90
CA PHE A 69 16.01 -8.12 12.33
C PHE A 69 16.91 -7.87 13.56
N GLU A 70 16.95 -8.81 14.51
CA GLU A 70 17.80 -8.73 15.70
C GLU A 70 19.30 -8.68 15.31
N ARG A 71 19.72 -9.52 14.35
CA ARG A 71 21.08 -9.47 13.78
C ARG A 71 21.43 -8.13 13.11
N ARG A 72 20.41 -7.38 12.65
CA ARG A 72 20.56 -6.01 12.10
C ARG A 72 20.48 -4.93 13.19
N GLY A 73 20.38 -5.31 14.47
CA GLY A 73 20.36 -4.38 15.59
C GLY A 73 18.96 -3.90 16.00
N ALA A 74 17.89 -4.51 15.49
CA ALA A 74 16.53 -4.15 15.90
C ALA A 74 16.23 -4.64 17.33
N ASN A 75 15.45 -3.85 18.08
CA ASN A 75 14.92 -4.27 19.38
C ASN A 75 13.78 -5.27 19.18
N VAL A 76 13.95 -6.51 19.64
CA VAL A 76 12.96 -7.56 19.56
C VAL A 76 12.41 -7.89 20.95
N TYR A 77 11.10 -7.84 21.12
CA TYR A 77 10.39 -8.11 22.36
C TYR A 77 9.49 -9.33 22.23
N GLY A 78 9.37 -10.11 23.31
CA GLY A 78 8.38 -11.19 23.44
C GLY A 78 7.04 -10.67 23.95
N SER A 79 5.94 -11.27 23.49
CA SER A 79 4.58 -10.93 23.93
C SER A 79 3.67 -12.15 23.97
N GLY A 80 2.79 -12.21 24.99
CA GLY A 80 1.74 -13.20 25.04
C GLY A 80 0.60 -12.87 24.05
N SER A 81 -0.20 -13.89 23.68
CA SER A 81 -1.30 -13.76 22.71
C SER A 81 -2.30 -12.65 23.06
N LYS A 82 -2.61 -12.47 24.36
CA LYS A 82 -3.53 -11.40 24.81
C LYS A 82 -2.99 -10.01 24.51
N ASP A 83 -1.71 -9.77 24.80
CA ASP A 83 -1.07 -8.48 24.58
C ASP A 83 -0.86 -8.21 23.07
N MET A 84 -0.54 -9.25 22.28
CA MET A 84 -0.53 -9.14 20.81
C MET A 84 -1.89 -8.68 20.28
N GLY A 85 -2.99 -9.26 20.78
CA GLY A 85 -4.34 -8.86 20.38
C GLY A 85 -4.71 -7.41 20.72
N LEU A 86 -4.07 -6.81 21.72
CA LEU A 86 -4.28 -5.39 22.05
C LEU A 86 -3.50 -4.45 21.14
N MET A 87 -2.38 -4.90 20.59
CA MET A 87 -1.51 -4.11 19.70
C MET A 87 -1.90 -4.25 18.23
N ALA A 88 -2.37 -5.43 17.82
CA ALA A 88 -2.76 -5.76 16.47
C ALA A 88 -4.08 -5.09 16.06
N ASP A 89 -4.23 -4.77 14.78
CA ASP A 89 -5.50 -4.33 14.17
C ASP A 89 -6.31 -5.52 13.61
N ALA A 90 -5.62 -6.62 13.29
CA ALA A 90 -6.26 -7.80 12.74
C ALA A 90 -7.15 -8.50 13.77
N ALA A 91 -8.35 -8.95 13.36
CA ALA A 91 -9.26 -9.73 14.20
C ALA A 91 -8.62 -11.05 14.71
N ALA A 92 -7.70 -11.63 13.92
CA ALA A 92 -6.84 -12.74 14.31
C ALA A 92 -5.38 -12.23 14.32
N PRO A 93 -4.85 -11.87 15.51
CA PRO A 93 -3.49 -11.33 15.64
C PRO A 93 -2.46 -12.28 15.08
N GLN A 94 -1.53 -11.73 14.31
CA GLN A 94 -0.44 -12.48 13.70
C GLN A 94 0.67 -12.74 14.74
N ASP A 95 1.59 -13.64 14.41
CA ASP A 95 2.68 -14.05 15.31
C ASP A 95 3.78 -13.01 15.45
N ILE A 96 3.90 -12.10 14.49
CA ILE A 96 4.91 -11.04 14.45
C ILE A 96 4.28 -9.70 14.08
N LEU A 97 4.75 -8.64 14.72
CA LEU A 97 4.36 -7.26 14.47
C LEU A 97 5.61 -6.39 14.44
N LEU A 98 5.68 -5.48 13.46
CA LEU A 98 6.72 -4.47 13.33
C LEU A 98 6.14 -3.07 13.48
N VAL A 99 6.91 -2.19 14.14
CA VAL A 99 6.79 -0.75 14.00
C VAL A 99 7.89 -0.29 13.05
N ALA A 100 7.50 0.30 11.92
CA ALA A 100 8.44 0.81 10.92
C ALA A 100 8.25 2.32 10.71
N PRO A 101 9.29 3.06 10.29
CA PRO A 101 9.15 4.45 9.91
C PRO A 101 8.40 4.58 8.58
N PHE A 102 7.77 5.73 8.34
CA PHE A 102 7.22 6.04 7.03
C PHE A 102 8.34 6.02 5.97
N PHE A 103 7.98 5.61 4.76
CA PHE A 103 8.92 5.62 3.65
C PHE A 103 9.16 7.05 3.15
N THR A 104 10.39 7.29 2.70
CA THR A 104 10.75 8.54 2.03
C THR A 104 10.22 8.49 0.60
N GLU A 105 9.51 9.55 0.21
CA GLU A 105 9.04 9.69 -1.16
C GLU A 105 10.21 10.01 -2.10
N ALA A 106 10.13 9.47 -3.32
CA ALA A 106 11.12 9.66 -4.38
C ALA A 106 10.49 10.40 -5.57
N PRO A 107 11.30 10.98 -6.48
CA PRO A 107 10.80 11.51 -7.76
C PRO A 107 10.06 10.43 -8.56
N LEU A 108 9.04 10.85 -9.31
CA LEU A 108 8.22 9.96 -10.12
C LEU A 108 9.00 9.35 -11.29
N GLY A 109 8.86 8.04 -11.45
CA GLY A 109 9.37 7.27 -12.59
C GLY A 109 8.48 7.39 -13.84
N GLU A 110 8.60 6.47 -14.77
CA GLU A 110 7.96 6.55 -16.10
C GLU A 110 6.48 6.20 -16.09
N ARG A 111 6.06 5.29 -15.21
CA ARG A 111 4.70 4.71 -15.14
C ARG A 111 4.09 4.97 -13.78
N VAL A 112 3.06 5.78 -13.74
CA VAL A 112 2.45 6.28 -12.51
C VAL A 112 0.98 5.89 -12.46
N VAL A 113 0.51 5.30 -11.37
CA VAL A 113 -0.91 5.13 -11.09
C VAL A 113 -1.36 6.27 -10.17
N ILE A 114 -2.45 6.91 -10.50
CA ILE A 114 -3.02 8.00 -9.71
C ILE A 114 -4.41 7.58 -9.24
N LEU A 115 -4.61 7.56 -7.93
CA LEU A 115 -5.87 7.19 -7.32
C LEU A 115 -6.61 8.45 -6.87
N ASP A 116 -7.85 8.60 -7.36
CA ASP A 116 -8.74 9.71 -7.03
C ASP A 116 -9.87 9.19 -6.13
N ALA A 117 -9.83 9.58 -4.87
CA ALA A 117 -10.82 9.26 -3.84
C ALA A 117 -11.14 7.75 -3.68
N VAL A 118 -10.19 6.86 -3.90
CA VAL A 118 -10.35 5.43 -3.65
C VAL A 118 -10.29 5.20 -2.13
N SER A 119 -11.43 5.17 -1.47
CA SER A 119 -11.55 5.20 -0.02
C SER A 119 -11.51 3.83 0.66
N ASP A 120 -11.75 2.70 -0.07
CA ASP A 120 -11.63 1.37 0.54
C ASP A 120 -10.16 0.96 0.69
N PRO A 121 -9.71 0.67 1.93
CA PRO A 121 -8.32 0.27 2.18
C PRO A 121 -7.90 -1.02 1.46
N GLY A 122 -8.84 -1.94 1.24
CA GLY A 122 -8.60 -3.18 0.52
C GLY A 122 -8.29 -2.92 -0.96
N ASN A 123 -9.02 -2.00 -1.59
CA ASN A 123 -8.79 -1.61 -2.98
C ASN A 123 -7.46 -0.89 -3.14
N VAL A 124 -7.14 0.08 -2.29
CA VAL A 124 -5.82 0.77 -2.34
C VAL A 124 -4.69 -0.25 -2.21
N GLY A 125 -4.72 -1.13 -1.21
CA GLY A 125 -3.67 -2.14 -1.04
C GLY A 125 -3.59 -3.13 -2.20
N THR A 126 -4.72 -3.54 -2.78
CA THR A 126 -4.77 -4.44 -3.94
C THR A 126 -4.20 -3.77 -5.19
N ILE A 127 -4.50 -2.48 -5.41
CA ILE A 127 -3.93 -1.70 -6.53
C ILE A 127 -2.42 -1.58 -6.38
N ILE A 128 -1.92 -1.26 -5.17
CA ILE A 128 -0.49 -1.21 -4.87
C ILE A 128 0.18 -2.55 -5.23
N ARG A 129 -0.39 -3.66 -4.77
CA ARG A 129 0.12 -5.01 -5.06
C ARG A 129 0.15 -5.30 -6.56
N SER A 130 -0.92 -4.97 -7.28
CA SER A 130 -1.00 -5.16 -8.73
C SER A 130 0.00 -4.28 -9.48
N ALA A 131 0.18 -3.02 -9.05
CA ALA A 131 1.14 -2.09 -9.63
C ALA A 131 2.57 -2.65 -9.55
N VAL A 132 2.98 -3.11 -8.38
CA VAL A 132 4.30 -3.77 -8.20
C VAL A 132 4.42 -5.02 -9.07
N TRP A 133 3.39 -5.88 -9.09
CA TRP A 133 3.40 -7.12 -9.87
C TRP A 133 3.60 -6.87 -11.37
N PHE A 134 2.98 -5.83 -11.90
CA PHE A 134 3.08 -5.47 -13.31
C PHE A 134 4.20 -4.49 -13.63
N GLY A 135 5.07 -4.18 -12.65
CA GLY A 135 6.30 -3.39 -12.85
C GLY A 135 6.06 -1.88 -12.91
N CYS A 136 4.96 -1.39 -12.36
CA CYS A 136 4.76 0.01 -12.06
C CYS A 136 5.50 0.36 -10.76
N THR A 137 6.19 1.49 -10.75
CA THR A 137 7.07 1.87 -9.63
C THR A 137 6.51 2.99 -8.77
N ASP A 138 5.45 3.66 -9.22
CA ASP A 138 4.96 4.87 -8.58
C ASP A 138 3.43 4.92 -8.48
N ILE A 139 2.95 5.38 -7.32
CA ILE A 139 1.54 5.66 -7.09
C ILE A 139 1.39 7.05 -6.47
N ILE A 140 0.38 7.80 -6.91
CA ILE A 140 -0.08 9.02 -6.26
C ILE A 140 -1.44 8.71 -5.61
N LEU A 141 -1.54 8.92 -4.29
CA LEU A 141 -2.80 8.88 -3.57
C LEU A 141 -3.34 10.30 -3.43
N GLY A 142 -4.39 10.59 -4.19
CA GLY A 142 -5.14 11.84 -4.11
C GLY A 142 -5.93 11.99 -2.81
N GLU A 143 -6.52 13.15 -2.62
CA GLU A 143 -7.42 13.41 -1.51
C GLU A 143 -8.59 12.43 -1.51
N GLY A 144 -9.09 12.07 -0.33
CA GLY A 144 -10.18 11.09 -0.19
C GLY A 144 -9.76 9.62 -0.32
N CYS A 145 -8.52 9.32 -0.72
CA CYS A 145 -7.99 7.95 -0.69
C CYS A 145 -7.79 7.44 0.73
N ALA A 146 -7.88 6.12 0.91
CA ALA A 146 -7.50 5.50 2.17
C ALA A 146 -6.04 5.81 2.51
N ASP A 147 -5.78 6.02 3.82
CA ASP A 147 -4.43 6.28 4.32
C ASP A 147 -3.50 5.09 4.01
N LEU A 148 -2.38 5.38 3.33
CA LEU A 148 -1.37 4.40 2.93
C LEU A 148 -0.95 3.47 4.06
N TYR A 149 -0.76 4.05 5.24
CA TYR A 149 -0.28 3.34 6.43
C TYR A 149 -1.40 2.83 7.34
N ASN A 150 -2.66 2.88 6.87
CA ASN A 150 -3.75 2.17 7.53
C ASN A 150 -3.39 0.67 7.60
N PRO A 151 -3.50 0.01 8.77
CA PRO A 151 -3.14 -1.40 8.91
C PRO A 151 -3.81 -2.34 7.90
N LYS A 152 -5.06 -2.04 7.49
CA LYS A 152 -5.76 -2.81 6.45
C LYS A 152 -5.15 -2.61 5.06
N VAL A 153 -4.67 -1.38 4.72
CA VAL A 153 -3.93 -1.12 3.47
C VAL A 153 -2.63 -1.90 3.50
N VAL A 154 -1.81 -1.74 4.55
CA VAL A 154 -0.52 -2.42 4.70
C VAL A 154 -0.67 -3.94 4.54
N ARG A 155 -1.66 -4.56 5.18
CA ARG A 155 -1.93 -6.01 5.02
C ARG A 155 -2.32 -6.36 3.59
N SER A 156 -3.18 -5.54 2.95
CA SER A 156 -3.70 -5.83 1.60
C SER A 156 -2.62 -5.71 0.52
N THR A 157 -1.53 -4.98 0.78
CA THR A 157 -0.37 -4.92 -0.14
C THR A 157 0.41 -6.24 -0.18
N ALA A 158 0.24 -7.12 0.80
CA ALA A 158 1.00 -8.36 0.94
C ALA A 158 2.51 -8.15 0.75
N GLY A 159 3.05 -7.06 1.38
CA GLY A 159 4.48 -6.71 1.34
C GLY A 159 4.93 -5.85 0.15
N ALA A 160 4.10 -5.67 -0.87
CA ALA A 160 4.44 -4.85 -2.03
C ALA A 160 4.76 -3.38 -1.67
N LEU A 161 4.27 -2.89 -0.52
CA LEU A 161 4.47 -1.52 -0.07
C LEU A 161 5.95 -1.09 0.01
N ALA A 162 6.83 -2.02 0.35
CA ALA A 162 8.27 -1.74 0.44
C ALA A 162 9.00 -1.65 -0.92
N ARG A 163 8.28 -1.88 -2.04
CA ARG A 163 8.85 -1.99 -3.39
C ARG A 163 8.32 -0.94 -4.36
N ILE A 164 7.58 0.04 -3.86
CA ILE A 164 6.92 1.04 -4.67
C ILE A 164 7.02 2.42 -3.99
N ASN A 165 7.24 3.44 -4.80
CA ASN A 165 7.19 4.82 -4.34
C ASN A 165 5.72 5.27 -4.28
N VAL A 166 5.27 5.80 -3.15
CA VAL A 166 3.89 6.28 -3.00
C VAL A 166 3.89 7.69 -2.46
N LEU A 167 3.47 8.62 -3.32
CA LEU A 167 3.19 10.01 -2.93
C LEU A 167 1.77 10.06 -2.37
N ARG A 168 1.64 10.40 -1.10
CA ARG A 168 0.36 10.35 -0.39
C ARG A 168 -0.20 11.74 -0.08
N LYS A 169 -1.52 11.84 0.09
CA LYS A 169 -2.21 13.08 0.44
C LYS A 169 -1.90 14.22 -0.53
N ARG A 170 -2.00 13.95 -1.83
CA ARG A 170 -1.73 14.93 -2.86
C ARG A 170 -3.03 15.53 -3.41
N THR A 171 -3.02 16.82 -3.65
CA THR A 171 -3.95 17.45 -4.59
C THR A 171 -3.47 17.07 -5.99
N ILE A 172 -4.23 16.23 -6.71
CA ILE A 172 -3.78 15.65 -7.99
C ILE A 172 -3.44 16.75 -9.00
N VAL A 173 -4.20 17.83 -9.02
CA VAL A 173 -3.96 18.97 -9.94
C VAL A 173 -2.57 19.57 -9.73
N ASP A 174 -2.10 19.66 -8.49
CA ASP A 174 -0.79 20.20 -8.14
C ASP A 174 0.37 19.29 -8.59
N MET A 175 0.08 18.00 -8.85
CA MET A 175 1.08 17.03 -9.31
C MET A 175 1.32 17.07 -10.84
N ILE A 176 0.50 17.78 -11.61
CA ILE A 176 0.62 17.84 -13.08
C ILE A 176 2.01 18.24 -13.54
N PRO A 177 2.69 19.26 -12.97
CA PRO A 177 4.05 19.62 -13.37
C PRO A 177 5.06 18.47 -13.18
N GLU A 178 4.89 17.63 -12.17
CA GLU A 178 5.76 16.49 -11.90
C GLU A 178 5.52 15.32 -12.86
N LEU A 179 4.33 15.24 -13.46
CA LEU A 179 4.02 14.26 -14.50
C LEU A 179 4.73 14.56 -15.82
N GLY A 180 5.11 15.83 -16.08
CA GLY A 180 5.83 16.24 -17.29
C GLY A 180 5.04 15.98 -18.57
N GLN A 181 5.67 15.30 -19.54
CA GLN A 181 5.06 15.01 -20.86
C GLN A 181 4.32 13.64 -20.90
N ARG A 182 4.11 12.98 -19.77
CA ARG A 182 3.42 11.68 -19.75
C ARG A 182 1.98 11.84 -20.22
N PRO A 183 1.48 10.98 -21.12
CA PRO A 183 0.05 10.91 -21.39
C PRO A 183 -0.72 10.61 -20.10
N ILE A 184 -1.73 11.42 -19.80
CA ILE A 184 -2.62 11.22 -18.66
C ILE A 184 -3.84 10.47 -19.16
N ILE A 185 -4.09 9.28 -18.62
CA ILE A 185 -5.06 8.33 -19.15
C ILE A 185 -6.12 8.09 -18.09
N ALA A 186 -7.37 8.41 -18.38
CA ALA A 186 -8.50 8.16 -17.50
C ALA A 186 -9.08 6.74 -17.72
N ALA A 187 -9.16 5.94 -16.66
CA ALA A 187 -9.98 4.74 -16.67
C ALA A 187 -11.47 5.13 -16.59
N SER A 188 -12.22 4.82 -17.62
CA SER A 188 -13.64 5.13 -17.74
C SER A 188 -14.47 3.86 -17.94
N ALA A 189 -15.66 3.84 -17.35
CA ALA A 189 -16.59 2.72 -17.54
C ALA A 189 -17.15 2.64 -18.97
N ARG A 190 -17.13 3.76 -19.72
CA ARG A 190 -17.71 3.87 -21.07
C ARG A 190 -16.97 4.91 -21.93
N GLY A 191 -16.98 4.71 -23.25
CA GLY A 191 -16.64 5.75 -24.23
C GLY A 191 -15.13 5.98 -24.44
N GLY A 192 -14.26 5.17 -23.85
CA GLY A 192 -12.81 5.24 -24.06
C GLY A 192 -12.30 4.31 -25.15
N ALA A 193 -11.02 4.43 -25.48
CA ALA A 193 -10.29 3.50 -26.32
C ALA A 193 -10.15 2.12 -25.64
N GLU A 194 -9.79 1.10 -26.40
CA GLU A 194 -9.50 -0.21 -25.83
C GLU A 194 -8.20 -0.22 -25.00
N PRO A 195 -8.11 -1.02 -23.93
CA PRO A 195 -6.93 -1.08 -23.06
C PRO A 195 -5.63 -1.45 -23.79
N ALA A 196 -5.73 -2.12 -24.94
CA ALA A 196 -4.59 -2.53 -25.75
C ALA A 196 -3.66 -1.35 -26.15
N VAL A 197 -4.17 -0.11 -26.19
CA VAL A 197 -3.37 1.08 -26.49
C VAL A 197 -2.24 1.30 -25.48
N LEU A 198 -2.37 0.78 -24.24
CA LEU A 198 -1.34 0.88 -23.20
C LEU A 198 -0.07 0.08 -23.53
N ARG A 199 -0.15 -0.93 -24.37
CA ARG A 199 0.97 -1.83 -24.71
C ARG A 199 2.13 -1.10 -25.39
N ASP A 200 1.79 -0.11 -26.19
CA ASP A 200 2.75 0.66 -26.99
C ASP A 200 3.30 1.90 -26.26
N MET A 201 2.86 2.11 -25.00
CA MET A 201 3.26 3.27 -24.21
C MET A 201 4.38 2.92 -23.23
N SER A 202 5.53 3.55 -23.39
CA SER A 202 6.65 3.43 -22.43
C SER A 202 6.41 4.25 -21.16
N THR A 203 5.74 5.40 -21.28
CA THR A 203 5.47 6.34 -20.18
C THR A 203 3.99 6.70 -20.14
N TRP A 204 3.42 6.77 -18.95
CA TRP A 204 2.01 7.17 -18.76
C TRP A 204 1.69 7.49 -17.29
N ALA A 205 0.58 8.19 -17.08
CA ALA A 205 -0.07 8.38 -15.78
C ALA A 205 -1.52 7.88 -15.90
N LEU A 206 -1.87 6.82 -15.16
CA LEU A 206 -3.18 6.16 -15.21
C LEU A 206 -4.04 6.62 -14.03
N LEU A 207 -5.13 7.33 -14.33
CA LEU A 207 -6.11 7.79 -13.35
C LEU A 207 -7.15 6.70 -13.08
N ILE A 208 -7.32 6.34 -11.81
CA ILE A 208 -8.33 5.40 -11.32
C ILE A 208 -9.19 6.14 -10.29
N GLY A 209 -10.47 6.26 -10.56
CA GLY A 209 -11.43 6.90 -9.67
C GLY A 209 -12.06 5.94 -8.67
N SER A 210 -12.90 6.51 -7.78
CA SER A 210 -13.67 5.75 -6.81
C SER A 210 -14.77 4.89 -7.47
N GLU A 211 -15.21 3.85 -6.77
CA GLU A 211 -16.27 2.95 -7.25
C GLU A 211 -17.63 3.66 -7.34
N ALA A 212 -17.87 4.61 -6.46
CA ALA A 212 -19.18 5.28 -6.35
C ALA A 212 -19.36 6.39 -7.38
N HIS A 213 -18.31 7.16 -7.68
CA HIS A 213 -18.43 8.37 -8.48
C HIS A 213 -17.47 8.40 -9.70
N GLY A 214 -16.55 7.44 -9.78
CA GLY A 214 -15.48 7.48 -10.78
C GLY A 214 -14.45 8.57 -10.44
N LEU A 215 -13.90 9.21 -11.45
CA LEU A 215 -13.01 10.37 -11.32
C LEU A 215 -13.82 11.65 -11.07
N HIS A 216 -13.32 12.55 -10.23
CA HIS A 216 -13.87 13.91 -10.14
C HIS A 216 -13.73 14.64 -11.49
N ASP A 217 -14.65 15.57 -11.78
CA ASP A 217 -14.72 16.23 -13.09
C ASP A 217 -13.43 17.01 -13.43
N ASP A 218 -12.86 17.69 -12.46
CA ASP A 218 -11.59 18.43 -12.59
C ASP A 218 -10.41 17.51 -12.85
N ILE A 219 -10.39 16.34 -12.22
CA ILE A 219 -9.36 15.30 -12.42
C ILE A 219 -9.55 14.62 -13.78
N ASN A 220 -10.79 14.32 -14.15
CA ASN A 220 -11.09 13.74 -15.46
C ASN A 220 -10.73 14.68 -16.62
N ALA A 221 -10.87 16.00 -16.42
CA ALA A 221 -10.50 17.01 -17.40
C ALA A 221 -8.98 17.10 -17.68
N LEU A 222 -8.14 16.55 -16.81
CA LEU A 222 -6.68 16.47 -17.00
C LEU A 222 -6.28 15.38 -17.99
N ALA A 223 -7.19 14.42 -18.26
CA ALA A 223 -6.88 13.27 -19.09
C ALA A 223 -6.70 13.68 -20.57
N THR A 224 -5.62 13.22 -21.18
CA THR A 224 -5.35 13.37 -22.61
C THR A 224 -6.11 12.34 -23.44
N MET A 225 -6.52 11.23 -22.82
CA MET A 225 -7.36 10.18 -23.39
C MET A 225 -8.08 9.39 -22.30
N SER A 226 -9.15 8.70 -22.69
CA SER A 226 -9.85 7.74 -21.82
C SER A 226 -9.72 6.33 -22.38
N ILE A 227 -9.66 5.34 -21.50
CA ILE A 227 -9.70 3.91 -21.85
C ILE A 227 -10.85 3.24 -21.13
N THR A 228 -11.45 2.25 -21.79
CA THR A 228 -12.59 1.49 -21.27
C THR A 228 -12.31 -0.01 -21.40
N ILE A 229 -12.44 -0.74 -20.29
CA ILE A 229 -12.41 -2.20 -20.33
C ILE A 229 -13.73 -2.68 -20.93
N PRO A 230 -13.73 -3.40 -22.08
CA PRO A 230 -14.96 -3.92 -22.65
C PRO A 230 -15.68 -4.83 -21.65
N GLY A 231 -16.94 -4.57 -21.44
CA GLY A 231 -17.80 -5.35 -20.53
C GLY A 231 -19.05 -5.88 -21.21
N GLY A 232 -19.63 -6.91 -20.59
CA GLY A 232 -20.94 -7.43 -20.98
C GLY A 232 -22.11 -6.62 -20.39
N HIS A 233 -23.33 -7.04 -20.67
CA HIS A 233 -24.53 -6.37 -20.17
C HIS A 233 -24.80 -6.69 -18.69
N GLY A 234 -25.22 -5.70 -17.91
CA GLY A 234 -25.83 -5.88 -16.59
C GLY A 234 -25.09 -5.33 -15.37
N THR A 235 -23.84 -4.86 -15.51
CA THR A 235 -23.11 -4.13 -14.46
C THR A 235 -22.72 -2.75 -14.94
N GLU A 236 -22.77 -1.77 -14.05
CA GLU A 236 -22.44 -0.36 -14.38
C GLU A 236 -20.93 -0.14 -14.50
N SER A 237 -20.16 -0.79 -13.63
CA SER A 237 -18.69 -0.67 -13.57
C SER A 237 -18.06 -1.91 -12.94
N LEU A 238 -16.73 -2.01 -13.03
CA LEU A 238 -15.91 -2.95 -12.27
C LEU A 238 -15.47 -2.29 -10.95
N ASN A 239 -15.14 -3.13 -9.95
CA ASN A 239 -14.41 -2.69 -8.77
C ASN A 239 -13.10 -2.01 -9.19
N ALA A 240 -12.72 -0.91 -8.51
CA ALA A 240 -11.54 -0.10 -8.87
C ALA A 240 -10.23 -0.91 -8.91
N ALA A 241 -10.03 -1.84 -7.95
CA ALA A 241 -8.83 -2.66 -7.93
C ALA A 241 -8.80 -3.70 -9.05
N VAL A 242 -9.97 -4.23 -9.44
CA VAL A 242 -10.09 -5.14 -10.58
C VAL A 242 -9.80 -4.40 -11.89
N ALA A 243 -10.41 -3.22 -12.08
CA ALA A 243 -10.17 -2.39 -13.26
C ALA A 243 -8.69 -2.01 -13.38
N ALA A 244 -8.09 -1.50 -12.29
CA ALA A 244 -6.67 -1.16 -12.25
C ALA A 244 -5.79 -2.37 -12.61
N SER A 245 -6.08 -3.56 -12.07
CA SER A 245 -5.30 -4.77 -12.34
C SER A 245 -5.34 -5.20 -13.80
N ILE A 246 -6.50 -5.10 -14.46
CA ILE A 246 -6.66 -5.41 -15.90
C ILE A 246 -5.87 -4.40 -16.74
N LEU A 247 -5.96 -3.11 -16.44
CA LEU A 247 -5.26 -2.07 -17.18
C LEU A 247 -3.74 -2.17 -17.02
N LEU A 248 -3.27 -2.45 -15.81
CA LEU A 248 -1.85 -2.67 -15.53
C LEU A 248 -1.31 -3.93 -16.23
N TYR A 249 -2.11 -5.00 -16.32
CA TYR A 249 -1.77 -6.18 -17.11
C TYR A 249 -1.61 -5.85 -18.59
N GLU A 250 -2.53 -5.08 -19.17
CA GLU A 250 -2.43 -4.64 -20.56
C GLU A 250 -1.19 -3.75 -20.79
N ALA A 251 -0.90 -2.84 -19.87
CA ALA A 251 0.27 -1.97 -19.95
C ALA A 251 1.62 -2.72 -19.81
N ARG A 252 1.62 -3.97 -19.32
CA ARG A 252 2.81 -4.81 -19.16
C ARG A 252 3.10 -5.69 -20.38
N ARG A 253 2.07 -6.02 -21.18
CA ARG A 253 2.17 -6.87 -22.38
C ARG A 253 2.91 -6.20 -23.51
#